data_89484e9d0210813ef2119333e1460d6c
#
_entry.id   89484e9d0210813ef2119333e1460d6c
#
_cell.length_a   1.000
_cell.length_b   1.000
_cell.length_c   1.000
_cell.angle_alpha   90.00
_cell.angle_beta   90.00
_cell.angle_gamma   90.00
#
_symmetry.space_group_name_H-M   'P 1'
#
loop_
_entity.id
_entity.type
_entity.pdbx_description
1 polymer ?
#
loop_
_entity_poly.entity_id
_entity_poly.type
_entity_poly.pdbx_seq_one_letter_code
_entity_poly.pdbx_strand_id
1 'polypeptide(L)'
;MKPDGCGRKVAVALSGGVDSAAAACILKDRGFEVLALTMRTPTLDESESGAVAVARAVAKAIGIEHEILYIEKQFERLVIEPFLETYINGETPNPCVVCNRDVKFGLMLDEASKRGCALMATGHYARIDGGGKTPYEVFCAADRDKDQTYVLWTLDQTTLSRVLFPLGRLTKAEAAAIARDAGVRDTTPESQDICFLAGDSYSSLVTARAPDAIRPGPIVDVEGDVVGTHRGVAFYTVGQRRGLGVGGPSAMYVLEINPAENTLVVGDRRSLSTEEFRVAALNFISAAPPADRFECFVKTRYKGPSLPALVEEMEDDLLSVRYREPGPPAAPGQSAVFYLDDELLGGGVIVRKSS
;
A
#
# COMPACT_ATOMS: atom_id res chain seq x y z
N MET A 1 21.23 26.63 -15.71
CA MET A 1 19.84 26.71 -15.23
C MET A 1 19.89 26.94 -13.74
N LYS A 2 19.09 27.88 -13.17
CA LYS A 2 18.96 27.95 -11.69
C LYS A 2 18.31 26.65 -11.19
N PRO A 3 18.76 26.11 -10.05
CA PRO A 3 18.15 24.90 -9.47
C PRO A 3 16.66 25.17 -9.21
N ASP A 4 15.80 24.20 -9.53
CA ASP A 4 14.33 24.29 -9.40
C ASP A 4 13.83 24.62 -7.98
N GLY A 5 14.68 24.32 -6.98
CA GLY A 5 14.38 24.43 -5.57
C GLY A 5 14.95 25.65 -4.85
N CYS A 6 15.59 26.60 -5.55
CA CYS A 6 16.36 27.68 -4.94
C CYS A 6 15.60 28.40 -3.80
N GLY A 7 15.99 28.17 -2.54
CA GLY A 7 15.41 28.79 -1.34
C GLY A 7 14.07 28.22 -0.88
N ARG A 8 13.55 27.15 -1.49
CA ARG A 8 12.31 26.50 -1.05
C ARG A 8 12.62 25.41 -0.04
N LYS A 9 11.91 25.40 1.08
CA LYS A 9 12.00 24.34 2.08
C LYS A 9 11.13 23.15 1.69
N VAL A 10 11.69 21.93 1.76
CA VAL A 10 10.98 20.68 1.46
C VAL A 10 11.23 19.66 2.58
N ALA A 11 10.19 18.98 3.03
CA ALA A 11 10.34 17.84 3.92
C ALA A 11 10.59 16.56 3.10
N VAL A 12 11.44 15.66 3.60
CA VAL A 12 11.63 14.32 3.03
C VAL A 12 11.29 13.27 4.09
N ALA A 13 10.37 12.36 3.78
CA ALA A 13 10.11 11.21 4.62
C ALA A 13 11.31 10.26 4.57
N LEU A 14 12.19 10.35 5.58
CA LEU A 14 13.45 9.61 5.65
C LEU A 14 13.28 8.36 6.52
N SER A 15 13.32 7.18 5.91
CA SER A 15 13.24 5.90 6.63
C SER A 15 14.60 5.31 7.01
N GLY A 16 15.68 5.91 6.54
CA GLY A 16 17.04 5.35 6.63
C GLY A 16 17.40 4.39 5.49
N GLY A 17 16.43 3.99 4.66
CA GLY A 17 16.67 3.18 3.47
C GLY A 17 17.24 4.00 2.30
N VAL A 18 17.88 3.30 1.37
CA VAL A 18 18.57 3.86 0.18
C VAL A 18 17.66 4.78 -0.65
N ASP A 19 16.39 4.41 -0.85
CA ASP A 19 15.46 5.18 -1.69
C ASP A 19 15.15 6.55 -1.08
N SER A 20 14.84 6.59 0.21
CA SER A 20 14.58 7.86 0.90
C SER A 20 15.82 8.75 0.98
N ALA A 21 17.01 8.14 1.10
CA ALA A 21 18.29 8.84 1.07
C ALA A 21 18.55 9.43 -0.32
N ALA A 22 18.37 8.66 -1.38
CA ALA A 22 18.53 9.14 -2.76
C ALA A 22 17.57 10.30 -3.08
N ALA A 23 16.30 10.20 -2.63
CA ALA A 23 15.35 11.29 -2.78
C ALA A 23 15.82 12.58 -2.09
N ALA A 24 16.37 12.47 -0.87
CA ALA A 24 16.93 13.61 -0.14
C ALA A 24 18.14 14.23 -0.85
N CYS A 25 19.07 13.41 -1.35
CA CYS A 25 20.24 13.86 -2.12
C CYS A 25 19.82 14.63 -3.37
N ILE A 26 18.91 14.07 -4.16
CA ILE A 26 18.41 14.70 -5.40
C ILE A 26 17.82 16.09 -5.11
N LEU A 27 17.04 16.23 -4.05
CA LEU A 27 16.42 17.51 -3.70
C LEU A 27 17.45 18.52 -3.21
N LYS A 28 18.42 18.09 -2.41
CA LYS A 28 19.53 18.93 -1.99
C LYS A 28 20.35 19.45 -3.18
N ASP A 29 20.67 18.57 -4.14
CA ASP A 29 21.40 18.92 -5.35
C ASP A 29 20.60 19.88 -6.26
N ARG A 30 19.25 19.78 -6.22
CA ARG A 30 18.36 20.75 -6.88
C ARG A 30 18.23 22.07 -6.16
N GLY A 31 18.92 22.28 -5.04
CA GLY A 31 18.97 23.54 -4.29
C GLY A 31 17.80 23.77 -3.33
N PHE A 32 17.06 22.72 -2.97
CA PHE A 32 16.09 22.81 -1.87
C PHE A 32 16.78 22.85 -0.51
N GLU A 33 16.17 23.56 0.44
CA GLU A 33 16.44 23.39 1.86
C GLU A 33 15.69 22.14 2.36
N VAL A 34 16.44 21.07 2.63
CA VAL A 34 15.85 19.76 2.93
C VAL A 34 15.76 19.54 4.43
N LEU A 35 14.55 19.29 4.94
CA LEU A 35 14.27 18.79 6.29
C LEU A 35 13.89 17.31 6.21
N ALA A 36 14.69 16.45 6.80
CA ALA A 36 14.36 15.03 6.93
C ALA A 36 13.39 14.81 8.10
N LEU A 37 12.28 14.14 7.85
CA LEU A 37 11.31 13.71 8.87
C LEU A 37 11.29 12.19 8.95
N THR A 38 11.51 11.64 10.13
CA THR A 38 11.42 10.19 10.38
C THR A 38 10.28 9.90 11.34
N MET A 39 9.38 9.01 10.94
CA MET A 39 8.31 8.53 11.82
C MET A 39 8.87 7.51 12.80
N ARG A 40 8.57 7.70 14.08
CA ARG A 40 8.66 6.63 15.07
C ARG A 40 7.29 5.97 15.16
N THR A 41 7.24 4.67 14.84
CA THR A 41 6.02 3.86 14.83
C THR A 41 6.11 2.75 15.88
N PRO A 42 4.99 2.19 16.37
CA PRO A 42 5.02 1.03 17.24
C PRO A 42 5.69 -0.14 16.49
N THR A 43 6.65 -0.77 17.14
CA THR A 43 7.22 -2.05 16.71
C THR A 43 6.94 -3.07 17.80
N LEU A 44 6.83 -4.34 17.47
CA LEU A 44 6.69 -5.42 18.45
C LEU A 44 7.91 -5.55 19.36
N ASP A 45 9.07 -4.99 18.93
CA ASP A 45 10.29 -4.87 19.71
C ASP A 45 10.40 -3.43 20.25
N GLU A 46 10.35 -3.26 21.58
CA GLU A 46 10.44 -1.97 22.29
C GLU A 46 11.85 -1.35 22.26
N SER A 47 12.85 -2.00 21.67
CA SER A 47 14.17 -1.40 21.51
C SER A 47 14.07 -0.11 20.70
N GLU A 48 14.80 0.95 21.09
CA GLU A 48 14.93 2.18 20.27
C GLU A 48 15.23 1.76 18.84
N SER A 49 14.21 1.80 18.00
CA SER A 49 14.22 1.12 16.71
C SER A 49 15.46 1.53 15.94
N GLY A 50 16.28 0.56 15.57
CA GLY A 50 17.47 0.79 14.77
C GLY A 50 17.22 1.65 13.53
N ALA A 51 15.97 1.67 13.04
CA ALA A 51 15.49 2.51 11.95
C ALA A 51 15.67 4.01 12.19
N VAL A 52 15.34 4.53 13.39
CA VAL A 52 15.54 5.95 13.74
C VAL A 52 17.04 6.30 13.81
N ALA A 53 17.84 5.42 14.39
CA ALA A 53 19.29 5.62 14.46
C ALA A 53 19.93 5.60 13.06
N VAL A 54 19.49 4.70 12.19
CA VAL A 54 19.94 4.63 10.79
C VAL A 54 19.54 5.90 10.04
N ALA A 55 18.27 6.35 10.16
CA ALA A 55 17.82 7.57 9.51
C ALA A 55 18.60 8.81 9.96
N ARG A 56 18.92 8.91 11.26
CA ARG A 56 19.76 9.98 11.81
C ARG A 56 21.18 9.95 11.23
N ALA A 57 21.77 8.76 11.11
CA ALA A 57 23.09 8.60 10.50
C ALA A 57 23.08 8.98 9.01
N VAL A 58 22.05 8.61 8.29
CA VAL A 58 21.82 8.97 6.87
C VAL A 58 21.67 10.49 6.72
N ALA A 59 20.83 11.14 7.50
CA ALA A 59 20.67 12.59 7.46
C ALA A 59 21.98 13.34 7.75
N LYS A 60 22.76 12.84 8.71
CA LYS A 60 24.11 13.36 9.03
C LYS A 60 25.09 13.19 7.86
N ALA A 61 25.09 12.03 7.20
CA ALA A 61 25.96 11.76 6.05
C ALA A 61 25.63 12.69 4.87
N ILE A 62 24.34 12.90 4.59
CA ILE A 62 23.87 13.82 3.55
C ILE A 62 24.09 15.29 3.95
N GLY A 63 24.19 15.59 5.25
CA GLY A 63 24.32 16.95 5.79
C GLY A 63 23.03 17.75 5.65
N ILE A 64 21.92 17.20 6.13
CA ILE A 64 20.58 17.82 6.19
C ILE A 64 20.03 17.80 7.61
N GLU A 65 19.13 18.75 7.91
CA GLU A 65 18.40 18.79 9.18
C GLU A 65 17.50 17.56 9.33
N HIS A 66 17.37 17.04 10.56
CA HIS A 66 16.61 15.83 10.83
C HIS A 66 15.77 15.94 12.11
N GLU A 67 14.50 15.66 12.00
CA GLU A 67 13.55 15.59 13.10
C GLU A 67 12.83 14.23 13.16
N ILE A 68 12.46 13.84 14.38
CA ILE A 68 11.69 12.61 14.63
C ILE A 68 10.26 13.00 14.97
N LEU A 69 9.31 12.36 14.28
CA LEU A 69 7.88 12.47 14.57
C LEU A 69 7.45 11.28 15.43
N TYR A 70 7.09 11.56 16.68
CA TYR A 70 6.57 10.58 17.62
C TYR A 70 5.07 10.41 17.37
N ILE A 71 4.70 9.42 16.55
CA ILE A 71 3.33 9.21 16.07
C ILE A 71 2.78 7.82 16.41
N GLU A 72 3.36 7.15 17.39
CA GLU A 72 3.02 5.78 17.75
C GLU A 72 1.51 5.60 17.97
N LYS A 73 0.89 6.51 18.75
CA LYS A 73 -0.55 6.46 19.04
C LYS A 73 -1.41 6.71 17.81
N GLN A 74 -1.01 7.65 16.96
CA GLN A 74 -1.71 7.95 15.72
C GLN A 74 -1.57 6.79 14.73
N PHE A 75 -0.38 6.20 14.63
CA PHE A 75 -0.13 5.06 13.78
C PHE A 75 -0.93 3.82 14.23
N GLU A 76 -0.98 3.56 15.53
CA GLU A 76 -1.83 2.52 16.11
C GLU A 76 -3.27 2.68 15.64
N ARG A 77 -3.88 3.84 15.91
CA ARG A 77 -5.27 4.13 15.58
C ARG A 77 -5.57 4.13 14.08
N LEU A 78 -4.66 4.69 13.24
CA LEU A 78 -4.92 4.90 11.82
C LEU A 78 -4.56 3.68 10.95
N VAL A 79 -3.63 2.84 11.41
CA VAL A 79 -3.09 1.75 10.58
C VAL A 79 -3.27 0.38 11.23
N ILE A 80 -2.86 0.21 12.51
CA ILE A 80 -2.83 -1.11 13.14
C ILE A 80 -4.24 -1.56 13.54
N GLU A 81 -5.02 -0.70 14.19
CA GLU A 81 -6.40 -1.02 14.56
C GLU A 81 -7.26 -1.38 13.32
N PRO A 82 -7.34 -0.57 12.25
CA PRO A 82 -8.08 -0.95 11.05
C PRO A 82 -7.54 -2.21 10.36
N PHE A 83 -6.23 -2.44 10.42
CA PHE A 83 -5.63 -3.67 9.91
C PHE A 83 -6.14 -4.91 10.66
N LEU A 84 -6.20 -4.86 11.99
CA LEU A 84 -6.73 -5.94 12.81
C LEU A 84 -8.24 -6.15 12.57
N GLU A 85 -9.02 -5.06 12.56
CA GLU A 85 -10.46 -5.11 12.31
C GLU A 85 -10.78 -5.75 10.96
N THR A 86 -10.05 -5.41 9.91
CA THR A 86 -10.23 -5.99 8.59
C THR A 86 -10.00 -7.50 8.60
N TYR A 87 -8.93 -7.99 9.26
CA TYR A 87 -8.71 -9.44 9.38
C TYR A 87 -9.77 -10.14 10.25
N ILE A 88 -10.19 -9.53 11.35
CA ILE A 88 -11.26 -10.09 12.21
C ILE A 88 -12.55 -10.26 11.42
N ASN A 89 -12.83 -9.33 10.50
CA ASN A 89 -13.96 -9.41 9.59
C ASN A 89 -13.74 -10.37 8.41
N GLY A 90 -12.67 -11.18 8.42
CA GLY A 90 -12.37 -12.15 7.36
C GLY A 90 -12.06 -11.49 6.00
N GLU A 91 -11.56 -10.27 6.01
CA GLU A 91 -11.11 -9.53 4.83
C GLU A 91 -9.59 -9.40 4.84
N THR A 92 -9.00 -9.01 3.72
CA THR A 92 -7.55 -8.89 3.58
C THR A 92 -7.15 -7.43 3.48
N PRO A 93 -6.58 -6.82 4.53
CA PRO A 93 -6.24 -5.40 4.54
C PRO A 93 -5.09 -5.04 3.60
N ASN A 94 -5.05 -3.77 3.20
CA ASN A 94 -3.90 -3.17 2.54
C ASN A 94 -3.34 -2.00 3.38
N PRO A 95 -2.57 -2.28 4.44
CA PRO A 95 -2.12 -1.26 5.38
C PRO A 95 -1.18 -0.22 4.74
N CYS A 96 -0.49 -0.56 3.64
CA CYS A 96 0.37 0.39 2.94
C CYS A 96 -0.43 1.50 2.25
N VAL A 97 -1.61 1.20 1.71
CA VAL A 97 -2.52 2.21 1.14
C VAL A 97 -3.01 3.15 2.24
N VAL A 98 -3.48 2.60 3.36
CA VAL A 98 -3.93 3.38 4.52
C VAL A 98 -2.81 4.25 5.09
N CYS A 99 -1.61 3.69 5.27
CA CYS A 99 -0.44 4.42 5.75
C CYS A 99 -0.04 5.57 4.80
N ASN A 100 -0.08 5.35 3.49
CA ASN A 100 0.20 6.43 2.53
C ASN A 100 -0.85 7.53 2.64
N ARG A 101 -2.16 7.21 2.64
CA ARG A 101 -3.25 8.18 2.73
C ARG A 101 -3.20 8.97 4.04
N ASP A 102 -3.25 8.29 5.17
CA ASP A 102 -3.55 8.91 6.47
C ASP A 102 -2.30 9.33 7.24
N VAL A 103 -1.19 8.61 7.05
CA VAL A 103 0.04 8.88 7.81
C VAL A 103 1.04 9.68 6.98
N LYS A 104 1.51 9.15 5.83
CA LYS A 104 2.55 9.84 5.06
C LYS A 104 2.03 11.12 4.41
N PHE A 105 0.96 11.02 3.63
CA PHE A 105 0.40 12.15 2.88
C PHE A 105 -0.72 12.90 3.62
N GLY A 106 -1.14 12.40 4.79
CA GLY A 106 -1.95 13.11 5.76
C GLY A 106 -1.06 13.74 6.85
N LEU A 107 -0.87 13.01 7.94
CA LEU A 107 -0.23 13.50 9.18
C LEU A 107 1.19 14.06 8.97
N MET A 108 2.06 13.36 8.23
CA MET A 108 3.42 13.86 7.98
C MET A 108 3.44 15.11 7.12
N LEU A 109 2.56 15.19 6.11
CA LEU A 109 2.44 16.37 5.25
C LEU A 109 1.97 17.60 6.05
N ASP A 110 1.07 17.39 7.02
CA ASP A 110 0.63 18.45 7.94
C ASP A 110 1.77 18.88 8.87
N GLU A 111 2.52 17.92 9.42
CA GLU A 111 3.68 18.19 10.25
C GLU A 111 4.80 18.92 9.48
N ALA A 112 5.01 18.58 8.20
CA ALA A 112 5.91 19.29 7.31
C ALA A 112 5.48 20.75 7.13
N SER A 113 4.18 20.98 6.96
CA SER A 113 3.61 22.34 6.80
C SER A 113 3.83 23.20 8.03
N LYS A 114 3.63 22.66 9.24
CA LYS A 114 3.89 23.36 10.52
C LYS A 114 5.35 23.79 10.66
N ARG A 115 6.28 23.11 9.96
CA ARG A 115 7.72 23.42 9.91
C ARG A 115 8.12 24.31 8.74
N GLY A 116 7.14 24.89 8.04
CA GLY A 116 7.35 25.79 6.92
C GLY A 116 7.70 25.08 5.59
N CYS A 117 7.56 23.74 5.51
CA CYS A 117 7.76 23.01 4.28
C CYS A 117 6.46 23.02 3.45
N ALA A 118 6.46 23.73 2.33
CA ALA A 118 5.32 23.75 1.42
C ALA A 118 5.15 22.41 0.66
N LEU A 119 6.23 21.66 0.53
CA LEU A 119 6.31 20.40 -0.21
C LEU A 119 6.84 19.30 0.69
N MET A 120 6.41 18.07 0.41
CA MET A 120 6.98 16.86 0.99
C MET A 120 7.37 15.86 -0.10
N ALA A 121 8.51 15.22 0.06
CA ALA A 121 8.99 14.19 -0.83
C ALA A 121 9.11 12.84 -0.12
N THR A 122 9.02 11.79 -0.90
CA THR A 122 9.25 10.42 -0.45
C THR A 122 10.11 9.66 -1.46
N GLY A 123 10.66 8.52 -1.03
CA GLY A 123 11.37 7.59 -1.91
C GLY A 123 10.45 6.69 -2.75
N HIS A 124 9.20 7.05 -3.01
CA HIS A 124 8.33 6.26 -3.86
C HIS A 124 8.76 6.32 -5.33
N TYR A 125 8.67 5.16 -5.98
CA TYR A 125 8.82 5.01 -7.42
C TYR A 125 7.45 5.22 -8.09
N ALA A 126 7.16 6.45 -8.44
CA ALA A 126 6.00 6.91 -9.21
C ALA A 126 6.35 8.24 -9.88
N ARG A 127 5.67 8.60 -10.96
CA ARG A 127 5.84 9.89 -11.64
C ARG A 127 4.60 10.75 -11.43
N ILE A 128 4.80 12.03 -11.22
CA ILE A 128 3.74 13.05 -11.23
C ILE A 128 4.05 13.98 -12.38
N ASP A 129 3.08 14.21 -13.24
CA ASP A 129 3.11 15.20 -14.29
C ASP A 129 1.88 16.14 -14.15
N GLY A 130 1.83 17.26 -14.88
CA GLY A 130 0.74 18.23 -14.78
C GLY A 130 0.95 19.32 -13.74
N GLY A 131 -0.15 19.89 -13.28
CA GLY A 131 -0.17 21.05 -12.39
C GLY A 131 -0.29 22.39 -13.13
N GLY A 132 -0.58 23.46 -12.38
CA GLY A 132 -0.84 24.77 -12.94
C GLY A 132 -2.21 24.87 -13.60
N LYS A 133 -2.29 24.81 -14.93
CA LYS A 133 -3.55 24.87 -15.68
C LYS A 133 -4.21 23.50 -15.94
N THR A 134 -3.45 22.42 -15.80
CA THR A 134 -3.93 21.05 -15.98
C THR A 134 -3.96 20.32 -14.64
N PRO A 135 -4.85 19.36 -14.43
CA PRO A 135 -4.79 18.48 -13.27
C PRO A 135 -3.43 17.79 -13.15
N TYR A 136 -3.08 17.39 -11.94
CA TYR A 136 -1.98 16.46 -11.72
C TYR A 136 -2.39 15.06 -12.16
N GLU A 137 -1.48 14.39 -12.82
CA GLU A 137 -1.59 13.00 -13.26
C GLU A 137 -0.48 12.16 -12.61
N VAL A 138 -0.76 10.92 -12.33
CA VAL A 138 0.22 9.98 -11.74
C VAL A 138 0.48 8.86 -12.71
N PHE A 139 1.74 8.59 -12.97
CA PHE A 139 2.19 7.55 -13.90
C PHE A 139 3.06 6.53 -13.18
N CYS A 140 3.05 5.31 -13.69
CA CYS A 140 3.96 4.27 -13.25
C CYS A 140 5.42 4.72 -13.37
N ALA A 141 6.28 4.23 -12.48
CA ALA A 141 7.71 4.50 -12.52
C ALA A 141 8.38 4.04 -13.82
N ALA A 142 9.53 4.64 -14.14
CA ALA A 142 10.38 4.15 -15.22
C ALA A 142 10.90 2.73 -14.94
N ASP A 143 11.27 2.45 -13.69
CA ASP A 143 11.57 1.10 -13.20
C ASP A 143 10.27 0.36 -12.85
N ARG A 144 9.77 -0.44 -13.78
CA ARG A 144 8.49 -1.16 -13.62
C ARG A 144 8.50 -2.20 -12.50
N ASP A 145 9.65 -2.77 -12.20
CA ASP A 145 9.80 -3.77 -11.14
C ASP A 145 9.72 -3.13 -9.74
N LYS A 146 9.97 -1.81 -9.68
CA LYS A 146 9.90 -1.00 -8.46
C LYS A 146 8.67 -0.09 -8.38
N ASP A 147 7.80 -0.13 -9.38
CA ASP A 147 6.60 0.70 -9.42
C ASP A 147 5.75 0.56 -8.16
N GLN A 148 5.39 1.70 -7.57
CA GLN A 148 4.62 1.79 -6.33
C GLN A 148 3.29 2.53 -6.48
N THR A 149 2.85 2.79 -7.70
CA THR A 149 1.57 3.48 -7.95
C THR A 149 0.38 2.75 -7.35
N TYR A 150 0.45 1.41 -7.24
CA TYR A 150 -0.59 0.60 -6.60
C TYR A 150 -0.96 1.04 -5.17
N VAL A 151 -0.03 1.59 -4.42
CA VAL A 151 -0.30 2.05 -3.04
C VAL A 151 -0.53 3.55 -2.95
N LEU A 152 -0.67 4.25 -4.09
CA LEU A 152 -0.83 5.70 -4.19
C LEU A 152 -2.19 6.12 -4.77
N TRP A 153 -3.07 5.19 -5.09
CA TRP A 153 -4.36 5.48 -5.73
C TRP A 153 -5.29 6.38 -4.91
N THR A 154 -5.04 6.52 -3.62
CA THR A 154 -5.84 7.38 -2.71
C THR A 154 -5.42 8.84 -2.72
N LEU A 155 -4.41 9.22 -3.51
CA LEU A 155 -3.98 10.62 -3.58
C LEU A 155 -4.98 11.47 -4.36
N ASP A 156 -5.26 12.65 -3.84
CA ASP A 156 -6.09 13.66 -4.47
C ASP A 156 -5.26 14.82 -5.06
N GLN A 157 -5.90 15.71 -5.80
CA GLN A 157 -5.27 16.86 -6.45
C GLN A 157 -4.61 17.80 -5.44
N THR A 158 -5.22 17.96 -4.26
CA THR A 158 -4.68 18.81 -3.17
C THR A 158 -3.35 18.25 -2.68
N THR A 159 -3.31 16.97 -2.40
CA THR A 159 -2.11 16.25 -1.95
C THR A 159 -1.05 16.25 -3.06
N LEU A 160 -1.43 15.92 -4.30
CA LEU A 160 -0.51 15.88 -5.44
C LEU A 160 0.17 17.23 -5.71
N SER A 161 -0.51 18.36 -5.44
CA SER A 161 0.09 19.68 -5.56
C SER A 161 1.24 19.94 -4.58
N ARG A 162 1.37 19.12 -3.55
CA ARG A 162 2.29 19.28 -2.42
C ARG A 162 3.30 18.16 -2.25
N VAL A 163 3.26 17.13 -3.08
CA VAL A 163 4.16 15.97 -2.98
C VAL A 163 5.11 15.87 -4.17
N LEU A 164 6.29 15.27 -3.91
CA LEU A 164 7.31 15.02 -4.91
C LEU A 164 7.76 13.56 -4.83
N PHE A 165 7.94 12.94 -5.99
CA PHE A 165 8.51 11.60 -6.14
C PHE A 165 9.81 11.66 -6.96
N PRO A 166 10.95 12.02 -6.33
CA PRO A 166 12.20 12.26 -7.05
C PRO A 166 12.74 11.04 -7.81
N LEU A 167 12.35 9.82 -7.40
CA LEU A 167 12.84 8.57 -7.97
C LEU A 167 12.03 8.06 -9.16
N GLY A 168 10.92 8.68 -9.50
CA GLY A 168 9.97 8.14 -10.49
C GLY A 168 10.55 7.92 -11.90
N ARG A 169 11.63 8.61 -12.25
CA ARG A 169 12.32 8.49 -13.55
C ARG A 169 13.64 7.72 -13.47
N LEU A 170 13.99 7.16 -12.31
CA LEU A 170 15.24 6.45 -12.06
C LEU A 170 14.99 4.95 -11.89
N THR A 171 16.01 4.18 -12.23
CA THR A 171 16.11 2.78 -11.85
C THR A 171 16.57 2.65 -10.39
N LYS A 172 16.30 1.50 -9.78
CA LYS A 172 16.81 1.20 -8.43
C LYS A 172 18.33 1.28 -8.35
N ALA A 173 19.03 0.85 -9.40
CA ALA A 173 20.49 0.91 -9.46
C ALA A 173 21.03 2.35 -9.44
N GLU A 174 20.39 3.26 -10.18
CA GLU A 174 20.74 4.69 -10.19
C GLU A 174 20.46 5.34 -8.83
N ALA A 175 19.30 5.07 -8.22
CA ALA A 175 19.00 5.57 -6.88
C ALA A 175 20.03 5.07 -5.84
N ALA A 176 20.41 3.79 -5.91
CA ALA A 176 21.44 3.22 -5.03
C ALA A 176 22.83 3.84 -5.25
N ALA A 177 23.17 4.20 -6.47
CA ALA A 177 24.43 4.91 -6.78
C ALA A 177 24.43 6.30 -6.13
N ILE A 178 23.36 7.09 -6.30
CA ILE A 178 23.22 8.43 -5.69
C ILE A 178 23.37 8.37 -4.16
N ALA A 179 22.68 7.42 -3.51
CA ALA A 179 22.78 7.27 -2.04
C ALA A 179 24.22 6.89 -1.61
N ARG A 180 24.86 5.98 -2.36
CA ARG A 180 26.24 5.54 -2.08
C ARG A 180 27.24 6.67 -2.22
N ASP A 181 27.13 7.50 -3.24
CA ASP A 181 28.02 8.65 -3.48
C ASP A 181 27.90 9.68 -2.36
N ALA A 182 26.73 9.77 -1.69
CA ALA A 182 26.50 10.56 -0.49
C ALA A 182 26.98 9.88 0.81
N GLY A 183 27.65 8.73 0.72
CA GLY A 183 28.17 7.99 1.88
C GLY A 183 27.14 7.14 2.63
N VAL A 184 25.94 6.97 2.06
CA VAL A 184 24.90 6.11 2.62
C VAL A 184 25.16 4.66 2.24
N ARG A 185 25.37 3.80 3.24
CA ARG A 185 25.57 2.37 3.02
C ARG A 185 24.21 1.67 2.95
N ASP A 186 24.10 0.74 2.02
CA ASP A 186 22.95 -0.15 1.94
C ASP A 186 23.06 -1.22 3.03
N THR A 187 22.61 -0.86 4.23
CA THR A 187 22.66 -1.73 5.41
C THR A 187 21.30 -2.31 5.77
N THR A 188 20.25 -1.85 5.13
CA THR A 188 18.87 -2.26 5.45
C THR A 188 18.30 -3.10 4.31
N PRO A 189 17.94 -4.36 4.56
CA PRO A 189 17.21 -5.15 3.56
C PRO A 189 15.95 -4.39 3.11
N GLU A 190 15.62 -4.47 1.82
CA GLU A 190 14.34 -3.95 1.34
C GLU A 190 13.21 -4.61 2.14
N SER A 191 12.41 -3.78 2.80
CA SER A 191 11.21 -4.26 3.48
C SER A 191 10.24 -4.79 2.43
N GLN A 192 10.16 -6.11 2.26
CA GLN A 192 9.14 -6.76 1.41
C GLN A 192 7.85 -7.02 2.17
N ASP A 193 7.90 -6.91 3.50
CA ASP A 193 6.82 -7.20 4.44
C ASP A 193 6.24 -5.91 5.04
N ILE A 194 5.13 -6.07 5.76
CA ILE A 194 4.47 -4.99 6.48
C ILE A 194 5.42 -4.47 7.56
N CYS A 195 5.78 -3.20 7.47
CA CYS A 195 6.88 -2.59 8.24
C CYS A 195 6.70 -2.67 9.77
N PHE A 196 5.47 -2.63 10.28
CA PHE A 196 5.19 -2.68 11.72
C PHE A 196 5.15 -4.11 12.29
N LEU A 197 5.23 -5.13 11.46
CA LEU A 197 5.33 -6.52 11.92
C LEU A 197 6.76 -6.90 12.32
N ALA A 198 7.78 -6.14 11.92
CA ALA A 198 9.19 -6.33 12.30
C ALA A 198 9.72 -7.76 12.11
N GLY A 199 9.23 -8.48 11.10
CA GLY A 199 9.58 -9.88 10.83
C GLY A 199 8.64 -10.91 11.47
N ASP A 200 7.72 -10.48 12.34
CA ASP A 200 6.66 -11.35 12.86
C ASP A 200 5.54 -11.56 11.83
N SER A 201 4.75 -12.60 12.07
CA SER A 201 3.57 -12.85 11.23
C SER A 201 2.38 -11.97 11.68
N TYR A 202 1.52 -11.58 10.74
CA TYR A 202 0.27 -10.90 11.10
C TYR A 202 -0.58 -11.75 12.06
N SER A 203 -0.48 -13.09 11.98
CA SER A 203 -1.20 -13.99 12.86
C SER A 203 -0.74 -13.88 14.32
N SER A 204 0.54 -13.58 14.57
CA SER A 204 1.06 -13.31 15.92
C SER A 204 0.43 -12.03 16.49
N LEU A 205 0.34 -10.99 15.66
CA LEU A 205 -0.28 -9.72 16.06
C LEU A 205 -1.78 -9.89 16.37
N VAL A 206 -2.54 -10.60 15.50
CA VAL A 206 -3.96 -10.92 15.72
C VAL A 206 -4.13 -11.71 17.03
N THR A 207 -3.29 -12.72 17.26
CA THR A 207 -3.35 -13.53 18.48
C THR A 207 -3.11 -12.72 19.75
N ALA A 208 -2.14 -11.79 19.70
CA ALA A 208 -1.78 -10.97 20.85
C ALA A 208 -2.82 -9.86 21.16
N ARG A 209 -3.45 -9.29 20.12
CA ARG A 209 -4.29 -8.09 20.25
C ARG A 209 -5.80 -8.38 20.22
N ALA A 210 -6.23 -9.49 19.64
CA ALA A 210 -7.62 -9.85 19.47
C ALA A 210 -7.90 -11.35 19.75
N PRO A 211 -7.45 -11.90 20.89
CA PRO A 211 -7.62 -13.32 21.20
C PRO A 211 -9.09 -13.77 21.21
N ASP A 212 -10.01 -12.91 21.62
CA ASP A 212 -11.45 -13.21 21.70
C ASP A 212 -12.12 -13.33 20.32
N ALA A 213 -11.51 -12.76 19.28
CA ALA A 213 -11.98 -12.90 17.89
C ALA A 213 -11.55 -14.22 17.25
N ILE A 214 -10.67 -14.98 17.90
CA ILE A 214 -10.14 -16.23 17.37
C ILE A 214 -11.08 -17.38 17.77
N ARG A 215 -11.95 -17.78 16.84
CA ARG A 215 -12.91 -18.88 17.05
C ARG A 215 -12.73 -19.94 15.99
N PRO A 216 -12.41 -21.20 16.36
CA PRO A 216 -12.40 -22.32 15.40
C PRO A 216 -13.79 -22.50 14.79
N GLY A 217 -13.81 -22.93 13.52
CA GLY A 217 -15.05 -23.16 12.79
C GLY A 217 -14.86 -24.14 11.64
N PRO A 218 -15.93 -24.53 10.92
CA PRO A 218 -15.87 -25.50 9.85
C PRO A 218 -15.17 -24.95 8.61
N ILE A 219 -14.45 -25.82 7.93
CA ILE A 219 -14.04 -25.65 6.53
C ILE A 219 -14.96 -26.55 5.71
N VAL A 220 -15.67 -25.96 4.75
CA VAL A 220 -16.57 -26.69 3.85
C VAL A 220 -16.05 -26.64 2.42
N ASP A 221 -16.39 -27.62 1.62
CA ASP A 221 -16.17 -27.60 0.17
C ASP A 221 -17.29 -26.84 -0.58
N VAL A 222 -17.24 -26.85 -1.90
CA VAL A 222 -18.23 -26.16 -2.75
C VAL A 222 -19.61 -26.83 -2.74
N GLU A 223 -19.69 -28.10 -2.31
CA GLU A 223 -20.92 -28.85 -2.11
C GLU A 223 -21.54 -28.59 -0.73
N GLY A 224 -20.79 -27.97 0.20
CA GLY A 224 -21.21 -27.69 1.57
C GLY A 224 -20.82 -28.78 2.58
N ASP A 225 -20.07 -29.78 2.14
CA ASP A 225 -19.60 -30.85 3.03
C ASP A 225 -18.42 -30.37 3.90
N VAL A 226 -18.44 -30.73 5.19
CA VAL A 226 -17.37 -30.35 6.12
C VAL A 226 -16.12 -31.20 5.85
N VAL A 227 -15.05 -30.54 5.41
CA VAL A 227 -13.77 -31.17 5.05
C VAL A 227 -12.64 -30.88 6.05
N GLY A 228 -12.90 -30.02 7.05
CA GLY A 228 -11.92 -29.69 8.07
C GLY A 228 -12.41 -28.68 9.10
N THR A 229 -11.46 -28.19 9.92
CA THR A 229 -11.72 -27.15 10.92
C THR A 229 -10.61 -26.11 10.85
N HIS A 230 -10.99 -24.84 10.75
CA HIS A 230 -10.05 -23.73 10.81
C HIS A 230 -9.87 -23.21 12.23
N ARG A 231 -8.76 -22.54 12.49
CA ARG A 231 -8.40 -22.01 13.82
C ARG A 231 -8.96 -20.59 14.10
N GLY A 232 -9.63 -19.97 13.14
CA GLY A 232 -10.22 -18.62 13.21
C GLY A 232 -10.14 -17.95 11.84
N VAL A 233 -11.23 -17.33 11.37
CA VAL A 233 -11.32 -16.69 10.03
C VAL A 233 -10.24 -15.64 9.79
N ALA A 234 -9.83 -14.92 10.83
CA ALA A 234 -8.79 -13.89 10.78
C ALA A 234 -7.40 -14.39 10.32
N PHE A 235 -7.19 -15.70 10.26
CA PHE A 235 -5.91 -16.30 9.82
C PHE A 235 -5.90 -16.72 8.36
N TYR A 236 -6.95 -16.38 7.61
CA TYR A 236 -7.10 -16.83 6.24
C TYR A 236 -7.37 -15.67 5.28
N THR A 237 -6.99 -15.88 4.04
CA THR A 237 -7.18 -14.93 2.94
C THR A 237 -7.70 -15.68 1.73
N VAL A 238 -8.59 -15.09 0.95
CA VAL A 238 -9.07 -15.65 -0.33
C VAL A 238 -7.87 -15.90 -1.25
N GLY A 239 -7.82 -17.12 -1.81
CA GLY A 239 -6.69 -17.60 -2.60
C GLY A 239 -5.58 -18.30 -1.80
N GLN A 240 -5.67 -18.35 -0.47
CA GLN A 240 -4.69 -19.06 0.36
C GLN A 240 -4.76 -20.57 0.12
N ARG A 241 -3.59 -21.19 -0.09
CA ARG A 241 -3.43 -22.64 -0.28
C ARG A 241 -2.82 -23.34 0.95
N ARG A 242 -1.86 -22.68 1.61
CA ARG A 242 -1.09 -23.29 2.70
C ARG A 242 -1.78 -23.09 4.05
N GLY A 243 -1.59 -24.06 4.96
CA GLY A 243 -2.08 -23.92 6.34
C GLY A 243 -3.58 -24.19 6.53
N LEU A 244 -4.25 -24.80 5.56
CA LEU A 244 -5.67 -25.14 5.66
C LEU A 244 -5.91 -26.39 6.53
N GLY A 245 -4.93 -27.31 6.61
CA GLY A 245 -5.11 -28.58 7.35
C GLY A 245 -6.12 -29.55 6.71
N VAL A 246 -6.54 -29.26 5.47
CA VAL A 246 -7.47 -30.10 4.72
C VAL A 246 -6.69 -31.08 3.85
N GLY A 247 -6.97 -32.37 3.98
CA GLY A 247 -6.43 -33.42 3.12
C GLY A 247 -7.32 -33.63 1.89
N GLY A 248 -6.71 -34.06 0.78
CA GLY A 248 -7.46 -34.37 -0.44
C GLY A 248 -6.54 -34.74 -1.60
N PRO A 249 -7.08 -35.29 -2.71
CA PRO A 249 -6.32 -35.65 -3.90
C PRO A 249 -5.79 -34.48 -4.69
N SER A 250 -6.33 -33.28 -4.48
CA SER A 250 -5.95 -32.02 -5.17
C SER A 250 -5.65 -30.90 -4.17
N ALA A 251 -4.90 -29.90 -4.64
CA ALA A 251 -4.63 -28.71 -3.84
C ALA A 251 -5.93 -27.88 -3.67
N MET A 252 -6.29 -27.60 -2.42
CA MET A 252 -7.45 -26.78 -2.05
C MET A 252 -7.01 -25.33 -1.77
N TYR A 253 -7.91 -24.40 -2.07
CA TYR A 253 -7.73 -22.96 -1.91
C TYR A 253 -8.93 -22.36 -1.18
N VAL A 254 -8.73 -21.35 -0.37
CA VAL A 254 -9.81 -20.56 0.20
C VAL A 254 -10.51 -19.79 -0.94
N LEU A 255 -11.77 -20.09 -1.16
CA LEU A 255 -12.61 -19.41 -2.16
C LEU A 255 -13.37 -18.26 -1.51
N GLU A 256 -13.91 -18.49 -0.30
CA GLU A 256 -14.72 -17.53 0.43
C GLU A 256 -14.46 -17.66 1.94
N ILE A 257 -14.59 -16.53 2.62
CA ILE A 257 -14.57 -16.44 4.08
C ILE A 257 -15.90 -15.84 4.52
N ASN A 258 -16.69 -16.59 5.27
CA ASN A 258 -17.95 -16.13 5.85
C ASN A 258 -17.79 -15.91 7.36
N PRO A 259 -17.51 -14.70 7.84
CA PRO A 259 -17.30 -14.43 9.26
C PRO A 259 -18.60 -14.50 10.07
N ALA A 260 -19.77 -14.25 9.46
CA ALA A 260 -21.05 -14.33 10.14
C ALA A 260 -21.38 -15.76 10.56
N GLU A 261 -21.06 -16.72 9.72
CA GLU A 261 -21.22 -18.16 9.97
C GLU A 261 -19.95 -18.80 10.55
N ASN A 262 -18.88 -18.02 10.69
CA ASN A 262 -17.55 -18.49 11.09
C ASN A 262 -17.06 -19.68 10.23
N THR A 263 -17.22 -19.61 8.90
CA THR A 263 -16.98 -20.70 7.95
C THR A 263 -16.00 -20.27 6.86
N LEU A 264 -15.15 -21.20 6.42
CA LEU A 264 -14.33 -21.08 5.22
C LEU A 264 -14.89 -22.00 4.13
N VAL A 265 -15.06 -21.48 2.91
CA VAL A 265 -15.35 -22.29 1.73
C VAL A 265 -14.05 -22.54 0.98
N VAL A 266 -13.77 -23.80 0.66
CA VAL A 266 -12.56 -24.19 -0.08
C VAL A 266 -12.92 -24.95 -1.35
N GLY A 267 -12.05 -24.86 -2.36
CA GLY A 267 -12.23 -25.57 -3.62
C GLY A 267 -10.93 -25.68 -4.41
N ASP A 268 -11.03 -26.24 -5.59
CA ASP A 268 -9.90 -26.42 -6.47
C ASP A 268 -9.43 -25.08 -7.11
N ARG A 269 -8.32 -25.14 -7.88
CA ARG A 269 -7.77 -23.94 -8.54
C ARG A 269 -8.71 -23.34 -9.59
N ARG A 270 -9.60 -24.14 -10.19
CA ARG A 270 -10.52 -23.64 -11.23
C ARG A 270 -11.62 -22.79 -10.62
N SER A 271 -12.09 -23.20 -9.44
CA SER A 271 -13.09 -22.47 -8.67
C SER A 271 -12.59 -21.12 -8.14
N LEU A 272 -11.27 -20.88 -8.16
CA LEU A 272 -10.64 -19.68 -7.62
C LEU A 272 -10.71 -18.47 -8.58
N SER A 273 -11.02 -18.68 -9.87
CA SER A 273 -11.06 -17.59 -10.84
C SER A 273 -12.22 -16.63 -10.57
N THR A 274 -11.98 -15.35 -10.79
CA THR A 274 -12.98 -14.28 -10.67
C THR A 274 -13.25 -13.70 -12.05
N GLU A 275 -14.52 -13.55 -12.41
CA GLU A 275 -14.96 -12.86 -13.63
C GLU A 275 -15.36 -11.42 -13.34
N GLU A 276 -16.08 -11.22 -12.23
CA GLU A 276 -16.65 -9.93 -11.84
C GLU A 276 -16.61 -9.75 -10.32
N PHE A 277 -16.30 -8.53 -9.88
CA PHE A 277 -16.32 -8.13 -8.48
C PHE A 277 -16.74 -6.67 -8.33
N ARG A 278 -17.06 -6.27 -7.10
CA ARG A 278 -17.50 -4.91 -6.77
C ARG A 278 -16.41 -4.16 -6.02
N VAL A 279 -16.39 -2.84 -6.22
CA VAL A 279 -15.41 -1.92 -5.63
C VAL A 279 -16.14 -0.74 -5.03
N ALA A 280 -15.80 -0.39 -3.79
CA ALA A 280 -16.31 0.76 -3.04
C ALA A 280 -15.17 1.68 -2.58
N ALA A 281 -15.50 2.71 -1.82
CA ALA A 281 -14.53 3.68 -1.28
C ALA A 281 -13.61 4.22 -2.38
N LEU A 282 -14.21 4.70 -3.45
CA LEU A 282 -13.54 5.08 -4.69
C LEU A 282 -12.73 6.37 -4.53
N ASN A 283 -11.60 6.41 -5.20
CA ASN A 283 -10.86 7.65 -5.46
C ASN A 283 -10.30 7.64 -6.88
N PHE A 284 -10.52 8.71 -7.62
CA PHE A 284 -9.91 8.93 -8.93
C PHE A 284 -8.93 10.10 -8.83
N ILE A 285 -7.75 9.94 -9.42
CA ILE A 285 -6.69 10.96 -9.42
C ILE A 285 -7.21 12.28 -10.02
N SER A 286 -8.01 12.21 -11.08
CA SER A 286 -8.67 13.35 -11.74
C SER A 286 -9.90 13.90 -11.00
N ALA A 287 -10.22 13.37 -9.80
CA ALA A 287 -11.42 13.64 -9.00
C ALA A 287 -12.74 13.08 -9.56
N ALA A 288 -12.73 12.46 -10.74
CA ALA A 288 -13.89 11.79 -11.33
C ALA A 288 -13.43 10.60 -12.20
N PRO A 289 -14.27 9.58 -12.40
CA PRO A 289 -13.99 8.54 -13.37
C PRO A 289 -13.93 9.09 -14.79
N PRO A 290 -13.26 8.40 -15.73
CA PRO A 290 -13.20 8.83 -17.13
C PRO A 290 -14.58 8.90 -17.81
N ALA A 291 -15.49 8.01 -17.42
CA ALA A 291 -16.89 7.92 -17.86
C ALA A 291 -17.64 6.95 -16.93
N ASP A 292 -19.00 6.92 -17.00
CA ASP A 292 -19.84 5.97 -16.25
C ASP A 292 -19.49 4.50 -16.60
N ARG A 293 -18.93 4.30 -17.79
CA ARG A 293 -18.45 3.01 -18.29
C ARG A 293 -17.16 3.20 -19.07
N PHE A 294 -16.10 2.51 -18.66
CA PHE A 294 -14.79 2.63 -19.31
C PHE A 294 -14.00 1.32 -19.26
N GLU A 295 -13.10 1.17 -20.23
CA GLU A 295 -12.13 0.07 -20.27
C GLU A 295 -10.80 0.52 -19.68
N CYS A 296 -10.21 -0.34 -18.88
CA CYS A 296 -8.92 -0.07 -18.25
C CYS A 296 -8.20 -1.38 -17.91
N PHE A 297 -6.98 -1.26 -17.42
CA PHE A 297 -6.27 -2.36 -16.79
C PHE A 297 -6.47 -2.30 -15.26
N VAL A 298 -6.70 -3.45 -14.63
CA VAL A 298 -6.96 -3.54 -13.20
C VAL A 298 -5.93 -4.43 -12.50
N LYS A 299 -5.37 -3.94 -11.40
CA LYS A 299 -4.56 -4.70 -10.45
C LYS A 299 -5.31 -4.88 -9.15
N THR A 300 -5.44 -6.12 -8.66
CA THR A 300 -6.09 -6.44 -7.37
C THR A 300 -5.11 -6.81 -6.26
N ARG A 301 -3.81 -6.72 -6.51
CA ARG A 301 -2.73 -6.88 -5.53
C ARG A 301 -1.44 -6.24 -6.03
N TYR A 302 -0.58 -5.83 -5.13
CA TYR A 302 0.65 -5.08 -5.43
C TYR A 302 1.54 -5.76 -6.49
N LYS A 303 1.87 -7.01 -6.33
CA LYS A 303 2.69 -7.80 -7.29
C LYS A 303 1.85 -8.63 -8.26
N GLY A 304 0.55 -8.33 -8.38
CA GLY A 304 -0.35 -9.04 -9.28
C GLY A 304 -0.23 -8.58 -10.73
N PRO A 305 -0.77 -9.37 -11.66
CA PRO A 305 -0.89 -8.95 -13.04
C PRO A 305 -1.84 -7.76 -13.16
N SER A 306 -1.62 -6.94 -14.16
CA SER A 306 -2.54 -5.92 -14.65
C SER A 306 -3.38 -6.55 -15.76
N LEU A 307 -4.69 -6.65 -15.57
CA LEU A 307 -5.59 -7.36 -16.49
C LEU A 307 -6.62 -6.40 -17.09
N PRO A 308 -6.94 -6.57 -18.39
CA PRO A 308 -7.96 -5.76 -19.04
C PRO A 308 -9.35 -6.04 -18.44
N ALA A 309 -10.07 -4.99 -18.14
CA ALA A 309 -11.38 -5.05 -17.55
C ALA A 309 -12.30 -3.92 -18.07
N LEU A 310 -13.58 -4.17 -17.98
CA LEU A 310 -14.63 -3.18 -18.13
C LEU A 310 -15.08 -2.76 -16.73
N VAL A 311 -15.13 -1.46 -16.49
CA VAL A 311 -15.60 -0.84 -15.24
C VAL A 311 -16.88 -0.11 -15.55
N GLU A 312 -17.92 -0.33 -14.74
CA GLU A 312 -19.23 0.29 -14.88
C GLU A 312 -19.69 0.83 -13.52
N GLU A 313 -20.21 2.05 -13.51
CA GLU A 313 -20.83 2.65 -12.32
C GLU A 313 -22.11 1.88 -11.95
N MET A 314 -22.33 1.72 -10.66
CA MET A 314 -23.52 1.11 -10.07
C MET A 314 -24.18 2.12 -9.11
N GLU A 315 -25.34 1.78 -8.59
CA GLU A 315 -25.93 2.51 -7.47
C GLU A 315 -25.05 2.46 -6.21
N ASP A 316 -25.27 3.35 -5.28
CA ASP A 316 -24.59 3.41 -3.97
C ASP A 316 -23.05 3.62 -4.02
N ASP A 317 -22.56 4.43 -4.96
CA ASP A 317 -21.13 4.73 -5.13
C ASP A 317 -20.25 3.49 -5.28
N LEU A 318 -20.79 2.45 -5.93
CA LEU A 318 -20.10 1.22 -6.26
C LEU A 318 -19.67 1.19 -7.73
N LEU A 319 -18.59 0.47 -8.01
CA LEU A 319 -18.24 0.06 -9.37
C LEU A 319 -18.35 -1.45 -9.51
N SER A 320 -18.92 -1.92 -10.63
CA SER A 320 -18.72 -3.27 -11.13
C SER A 320 -17.46 -3.32 -11.98
N VAL A 321 -16.60 -4.28 -11.69
CA VAL A 321 -15.37 -4.54 -12.45
C VAL A 321 -15.44 -5.93 -13.03
N ARG A 322 -15.50 -6.04 -14.36
CA ARG A 322 -15.57 -7.30 -15.07
C ARG A 322 -14.29 -7.51 -15.88
N TYR A 323 -13.53 -8.54 -15.59
CA TYR A 323 -12.37 -8.93 -16.38
C TYR A 323 -12.81 -9.39 -17.78
N ARG A 324 -11.98 -9.14 -18.79
CA ARG A 324 -12.22 -9.65 -20.16
C ARG A 324 -12.09 -11.17 -20.25
N GLU A 325 -11.23 -11.74 -19.43
CA GLU A 325 -11.05 -13.18 -19.23
C GLU A 325 -10.98 -13.45 -17.73
N PRO A 326 -11.40 -14.63 -17.22
CA PRO A 326 -11.35 -14.94 -15.81
C PRO A 326 -9.97 -14.70 -15.23
N GLY A 327 -9.90 -13.86 -14.18
CA GLY A 327 -8.67 -13.39 -13.56
C GLY A 327 -8.41 -14.01 -12.18
N PRO A 328 -7.38 -13.53 -11.48
CA PRO A 328 -7.08 -13.95 -10.11
C PRO A 328 -8.21 -13.57 -9.16
N PRO A 329 -8.29 -14.22 -7.99
CA PRO A 329 -9.29 -13.89 -6.99
C PRO A 329 -9.19 -12.43 -6.56
N ALA A 330 -10.34 -11.77 -6.47
CA ALA A 330 -10.51 -10.43 -5.94
C ALA A 330 -10.86 -10.55 -4.44
N ALA A 331 -9.85 -10.48 -3.58
CA ALA A 331 -10.04 -10.66 -2.15
C ALA A 331 -10.68 -9.40 -1.54
N PRO A 332 -11.81 -9.50 -0.81
CA PRO A 332 -12.40 -8.37 -0.09
C PRO A 332 -11.40 -7.71 0.87
N GLY A 333 -11.42 -6.37 0.94
CA GLY A 333 -10.48 -5.55 1.71
C GLY A 333 -9.21 -5.17 0.95
N GLN A 334 -8.86 -5.87 -0.14
CA GLN A 334 -7.76 -5.47 -1.02
C GLN A 334 -8.18 -4.32 -1.94
N SER A 335 -7.19 -3.61 -2.49
CA SER A 335 -7.44 -2.55 -3.47
C SER A 335 -7.60 -3.12 -4.88
N ALA A 336 -8.58 -2.59 -5.62
CA ALA A 336 -8.61 -2.64 -7.08
C ALA A 336 -8.09 -1.29 -7.61
N VAL A 337 -7.01 -1.31 -8.38
CA VAL A 337 -6.35 -0.10 -8.87
C VAL A 337 -6.42 -0.08 -10.39
N PHE A 338 -6.87 1.04 -10.94
CA PHE A 338 -7.21 1.22 -12.35
C PHE A 338 -6.11 1.97 -13.08
N TYR A 339 -5.74 1.48 -14.26
CA TYR A 339 -4.69 2.05 -15.10
C TYR A 339 -5.16 2.18 -16.55
N LEU A 340 -4.75 3.27 -17.18
CA LEU A 340 -4.80 3.40 -18.64
C LEU A 340 -3.35 3.49 -19.13
N ASP A 341 -2.89 2.47 -19.83
CA ASP A 341 -1.47 2.28 -20.16
C ASP A 341 -0.58 2.35 -18.90
N ASP A 342 0.16 3.43 -18.72
CA ASP A 342 1.01 3.67 -17.55
C ASP A 342 0.46 4.77 -16.61
N GLU A 343 -0.69 5.32 -16.91
CA GLU A 343 -1.38 6.29 -16.06
C GLU A 343 -2.19 5.59 -14.97
N LEU A 344 -2.05 6.03 -13.73
CA LEU A 344 -2.88 5.66 -12.60
C LEU A 344 -4.17 6.48 -12.64
N LEU A 345 -5.28 5.88 -13.01
CA LEU A 345 -6.59 6.54 -13.01
C LEU A 345 -7.16 6.73 -11.59
N GLY A 346 -6.95 5.73 -10.73
CA GLY A 346 -7.52 5.68 -9.39
C GLY A 346 -7.69 4.27 -8.87
N GLY A 347 -8.61 4.08 -7.96
CA GLY A 347 -8.91 2.76 -7.39
C GLY A 347 -10.02 2.79 -6.37
N GLY A 348 -10.18 1.67 -5.68
CA GLY A 348 -11.10 1.51 -4.56
C GLY A 348 -10.83 0.22 -3.81
N VAL A 349 -11.67 -0.08 -2.84
CA VAL A 349 -11.59 -1.28 -2.01
C VAL A 349 -12.55 -2.34 -2.54
N ILE A 350 -12.04 -3.55 -2.76
CA ILE A 350 -12.85 -4.70 -3.17
C ILE A 350 -13.80 -5.06 -2.03
N VAL A 351 -15.09 -5.16 -2.32
CA VAL A 351 -16.12 -5.51 -1.34
C VAL A 351 -16.71 -6.89 -1.63
N ARG A 352 -17.31 -7.51 -0.61
CA ARG A 352 -18.02 -8.76 -0.77
C ARG A 352 -19.24 -8.57 -1.71
N LYS A 353 -19.57 -9.60 -2.49
CA LYS A 353 -20.88 -9.64 -3.14
C LYS A 353 -21.92 -9.68 -2.03
N SER A 354 -22.81 -8.69 -2.01
CA SER A 354 -24.02 -8.78 -1.19
C SER A 354 -24.84 -10.00 -1.67
N SER A 355 -25.22 -10.85 -0.73
CA SER A 355 -26.09 -12.00 -0.97
C SER A 355 -27.44 -11.52 -1.47
#